data_e199a001615c8ae604ae28ae288ac8a4
#
_entry.id   e199a001615c8ae604ae28ae288ac8a4
#
_cell.length_a   1.000
_cell.length_b   1.000
_cell.length_c   1.000
_cell.angle_alpha   90.00
_cell.angle_beta   90.00
_cell.angle_gamma   90.00
#
_symmetry.space_group_name_H-M   'P 1'
#
loop_
_entity.id
_entity.type
_entity.pdbx_description
1 polymer ?
#
loop_
_entity_poly.entity_id
_entity_poly.type
_entity_poly.pdbx_seq_one_letter_code
_entity_poly.pdbx_strand_id
1 'polypeptide(L)'
;RQRQMCIRDSVNNVRTKDGGTHEVGFKTAMTRVFNEYARRINELKDKDKNLDGNDIREGLTAIISVRIPEELLQFEGQTKSKLGTSEARSAVDSVVSEKLPYYLEEKGQLSKSLVKKAIKAQQAREAARKAREDARSGKKNKRKDTLLSGKLTPAQSKNTDKNELYLVEGDSAGGSAKLGRDRKFQAILPLRGKVINTEKARLEDIFKNEEINTIIHTIGAGVGTDFKIEDSNYNRIIIMTDADTDGAHIQVLLLTFFFKYMKPLVQAGRVFIALPPLYKLEKGKGKNKKVEYAWTDEELENLQKQLGKGFILQRYKGLGEMNPEQLWETTMNPETRTLIRVQVEDEVRSSKRVTTLMGDKVAPRREWIEKHVEFGMQEDQSILDNKEVQILENEKYIEEETN
;
A
#
# COMPACT_ATOMS: atom_id res chain seq x y z
N ARG A 1 -1.68 -10.39 1.65
CA ARG A 1 -2.89 -10.43 2.46
C ARG A 1 -2.53 -10.91 3.86
N GLN A 2 -2.60 -10.05 4.85
CA GLN A 2 -2.83 -10.52 6.20
C GLN A 2 -4.25 -11.12 6.20
N ARG A 3 -4.32 -12.45 6.20
CA ARG A 3 -5.61 -13.12 6.40
C ARG A 3 -6.01 -12.85 7.83
N GLN A 4 -7.05 -12.07 8.03
CA GLN A 4 -7.66 -11.91 9.34
C GLN A 4 -8.04 -13.30 9.87
N MET A 5 -7.74 -13.53 11.14
CA MET A 5 -8.21 -14.68 11.87
C MET A 5 -9.75 -14.71 11.81
N CYS A 6 -10.32 -15.83 11.40
CA CYS A 6 -11.76 -16.01 11.38
C CYS A 6 -12.10 -17.19 12.29
N ILE A 7 -12.61 -16.92 13.48
CA ILE A 7 -13.19 -17.94 14.37
C ILE A 7 -14.71 -17.82 14.30
N ARG A 8 -15.36 -18.93 14.00
CA ARG A 8 -16.81 -19.08 14.09
C ARG A 8 -17.10 -20.03 15.24
N ASP A 9 -17.79 -19.54 16.24
CA ASP A 9 -18.07 -20.29 17.46
C ASP A 9 -19.56 -20.37 17.72
N SER A 10 -19.93 -21.48 18.40
CA SER A 10 -21.29 -21.76 18.79
C SER A 10 -21.32 -22.63 20.08
N VAL A 11 -22.34 -22.38 20.89
CA VAL A 11 -22.61 -23.12 22.12
C VAL A 11 -24.05 -23.62 22.07
N ASN A 12 -24.26 -24.92 22.23
CA ASN A 12 -25.58 -25.56 22.12
C ASN A 12 -26.33 -25.14 20.84
N ASN A 13 -25.62 -25.10 19.70
CA ASN A 13 -26.10 -24.64 18.38
C ASN A 13 -26.47 -23.16 18.29
N VAL A 14 -26.26 -22.35 19.33
CA VAL A 14 -26.41 -20.90 19.31
C VAL A 14 -25.08 -20.27 18.94
N ARG A 15 -25.09 -19.41 17.91
CA ARG A 15 -23.88 -18.71 17.47
C ARG A 15 -23.51 -17.60 18.45
N THR A 16 -22.26 -17.65 18.95
CA THR A 16 -21.69 -16.64 19.85
C THR A 16 -20.85 -15.64 19.06
N LYS A 17 -21.48 -14.57 18.54
CA LYS A 17 -20.83 -13.61 17.66
C LYS A 17 -19.69 -12.84 18.34
N ASP A 18 -19.81 -12.63 19.64
CA ASP A 18 -18.86 -11.88 20.46
C ASP A 18 -17.90 -12.79 21.23
N GLY A 19 -17.85 -14.08 20.83
CA GLY A 19 -16.97 -15.08 21.42
C GLY A 19 -17.40 -15.54 22.80
N GLY A 20 -16.42 -15.71 23.69
CA GLY A 20 -16.64 -16.11 25.07
C GLY A 20 -15.50 -16.93 25.64
N THR A 21 -15.75 -17.56 26.81
CA THR A 21 -14.77 -18.33 27.59
C THR A 21 -14.17 -19.50 26.80
N HIS A 22 -14.96 -20.18 25.97
CA HIS A 22 -14.53 -21.28 25.09
C HIS A 22 -13.53 -20.82 24.03
N GLU A 23 -13.75 -19.64 23.43
CA GLU A 23 -12.82 -19.04 22.48
C GLU A 23 -11.50 -18.65 23.15
N VAL A 24 -11.59 -18.09 24.37
CA VAL A 24 -10.41 -17.76 25.18
C VAL A 24 -9.60 -19.02 25.49
N GLY A 25 -10.25 -20.13 25.90
CA GLY A 25 -9.59 -21.40 26.12
C GLY A 25 -8.84 -21.90 24.89
N PHE A 26 -9.50 -21.91 23.74
CA PHE A 26 -8.87 -22.27 22.47
C PHE A 26 -7.64 -21.40 22.13
N LYS A 27 -7.77 -20.09 22.22
CA LYS A 27 -6.68 -19.15 21.92
C LYS A 27 -5.48 -19.34 22.85
N THR A 28 -5.74 -19.59 24.14
CA THR A 28 -4.69 -19.79 25.16
C THR A 28 -3.95 -21.10 24.92
N ALA A 29 -4.68 -22.20 24.80
CA ALA A 29 -4.10 -23.52 24.56
C ALA A 29 -3.29 -23.58 23.27
N MET A 30 -3.84 -23.04 22.19
CA MET A 30 -3.14 -22.97 20.90
C MET A 30 -1.83 -22.21 21.00
N THR A 31 -1.82 -21.06 21.69
CA THR A 31 -0.60 -20.26 21.87
C THR A 31 0.45 -21.02 22.66
N ARG A 32 0.06 -21.69 23.74
CA ARG A 32 0.96 -22.49 24.56
C ARG A 32 1.55 -23.65 23.78
N VAL A 33 0.72 -24.48 23.18
CA VAL A 33 1.15 -25.68 22.44
C VAL A 33 2.07 -25.36 21.27
N PHE A 34 1.79 -24.30 20.52
CA PHE A 34 2.66 -23.88 19.42
C PHE A 34 4.03 -23.41 19.90
N ASN A 35 4.12 -22.70 21.02
CA ASN A 35 5.39 -22.26 21.59
C ASN A 35 6.20 -23.47 22.11
N GLU A 36 5.56 -24.42 22.80
CA GLU A 36 6.21 -25.65 23.27
C GLU A 36 6.71 -26.50 22.09
N TYR A 37 5.88 -26.65 21.05
CA TYR A 37 6.27 -27.39 19.86
C TYR A 37 7.44 -26.71 19.11
N ALA A 38 7.40 -25.38 18.94
CA ALA A 38 8.45 -24.62 18.28
C ALA A 38 9.82 -24.75 18.99
N ARG A 39 9.82 -24.82 20.33
CA ARG A 39 11.04 -25.08 21.13
C ARG A 39 11.50 -26.52 20.95
N ARG A 40 10.61 -27.50 20.99
CA ARG A 40 10.93 -28.92 20.82
C ARG A 40 11.57 -29.22 19.47
N ILE A 41 11.15 -28.57 18.41
CA ILE A 41 11.75 -28.72 17.06
C ILE A 41 12.94 -27.79 16.81
N ASN A 42 13.44 -27.08 17.85
CA ASN A 42 14.55 -26.12 17.79
C ASN A 42 14.39 -24.96 16.79
N GLU A 43 13.17 -24.62 16.40
CA GLU A 43 12.91 -23.39 15.60
C GLU A 43 12.83 -22.14 16.49
N LEU A 44 12.59 -22.27 17.80
CA LEU A 44 12.75 -21.28 18.86
C LEU A 44 13.78 -21.75 19.86
N LYS A 45 14.76 -20.92 20.16
CA LYS A 45 15.76 -21.17 21.22
C LYS A 45 15.18 -20.82 22.60
N ASP A 46 15.76 -21.36 23.65
CA ASP A 46 15.32 -21.06 25.04
C ASP A 46 15.37 -19.57 25.41
N LYS A 47 16.32 -18.83 24.80
CA LYS A 47 16.49 -17.38 24.99
C LYS A 47 15.53 -16.53 24.14
N ASP A 48 14.86 -17.13 23.16
CA ASP A 48 13.96 -16.38 22.29
C ASP A 48 12.64 -16.12 23.00
N LYS A 49 12.04 -14.97 22.68
CA LYS A 49 10.70 -14.64 23.18
C LYS A 49 9.67 -15.59 22.61
N ASN A 50 8.66 -15.90 23.41
CA ASN A 50 7.51 -16.66 22.94
C ASN A 50 6.82 -15.92 21.77
N LEU A 51 6.31 -16.71 20.83
CA LEU A 51 5.43 -16.22 19.77
C LEU A 51 4.14 -15.68 20.39
N ASP A 52 3.70 -14.53 19.90
CA ASP A 52 2.42 -13.93 20.30
C ASP A 52 1.26 -14.76 19.70
N GLY A 53 0.17 -14.84 20.44
CA GLY A 53 -1.00 -15.56 19.95
C GLY A 53 -1.56 -15.04 18.64
N ASN A 54 -1.43 -13.75 18.35
CA ASN A 54 -1.86 -13.16 17.09
C ASN A 54 -0.99 -13.61 15.91
N ASP A 55 0.33 -13.74 16.14
CA ASP A 55 1.28 -14.21 15.12
C ASP A 55 1.02 -15.68 14.75
N ILE A 56 0.71 -16.51 15.76
CA ILE A 56 0.37 -17.94 15.57
C ILE A 56 -0.95 -18.10 14.81
N ARG A 57 -1.94 -17.28 15.15
CA ARG A 57 -3.29 -17.35 14.57
C ARG A 57 -3.46 -16.57 13.28
N GLU A 58 -2.41 -15.94 12.77
CA GLU A 58 -2.49 -15.21 11.51
C GLU A 58 -2.93 -16.11 10.34
N GLY A 59 -4.10 -15.79 9.77
CA GLY A 59 -4.72 -16.53 8.67
C GLY A 59 -5.36 -17.85 9.10
N LEU A 60 -5.56 -18.07 10.41
CA LEU A 60 -6.31 -19.21 10.92
C LEU A 60 -7.80 -19.03 10.62
N THR A 61 -8.43 -20.09 10.14
CA THR A 61 -9.89 -20.25 10.15
C THR A 61 -10.21 -21.44 11.05
N ALA A 62 -11.03 -21.22 12.08
CA ALA A 62 -11.43 -22.25 13.04
C ALA A 62 -12.95 -22.22 13.28
N ILE A 63 -13.50 -23.37 13.55
CA ILE A 63 -14.89 -23.54 14.01
C ILE A 63 -14.81 -24.18 15.38
N ILE A 64 -15.41 -23.52 16.39
CA ILE A 64 -15.48 -24.04 17.76
C ILE A 64 -16.96 -24.28 18.09
N SER A 65 -17.30 -25.53 18.32
CA SER A 65 -18.66 -25.93 18.72
C SER A 65 -18.61 -26.64 20.06
N VAL A 66 -19.28 -26.08 21.06
CA VAL A 66 -19.28 -26.61 22.42
C VAL A 66 -20.72 -26.97 22.83
N ARG A 67 -20.87 -28.09 23.56
CA ARG A 67 -22.13 -28.47 24.22
C ARG A 67 -21.94 -28.38 25.71
N ILE A 68 -22.80 -27.66 26.38
CA ILE A 68 -22.76 -27.39 27.82
C ILE A 68 -24.11 -27.76 28.40
N PRO A 69 -24.18 -28.51 29.55
CA PRO A 69 -25.43 -28.74 30.26
C PRO A 69 -26.14 -27.40 30.58
N GLU A 70 -27.47 -27.40 30.48
CA GLU A 70 -28.24 -26.15 30.67
C GLU A 70 -28.02 -25.53 32.05
N GLU A 71 -27.79 -26.36 33.07
CA GLU A 71 -27.53 -25.94 34.45
C GLU A 71 -26.25 -25.08 34.59
N LEU A 72 -25.25 -25.25 33.69
CA LEU A 72 -23.99 -24.54 33.70
C LEU A 72 -23.95 -23.43 32.63
N LEU A 73 -25.01 -23.32 31.83
CA LEU A 73 -25.01 -22.44 30.67
C LEU A 73 -25.26 -20.97 31.08
N GLN A 74 -24.24 -20.16 30.98
CA GLN A 74 -24.31 -18.71 31.25
C GLN A 74 -23.89 -17.90 30.04
N PHE A 75 -24.78 -17.03 29.54
CA PHE A 75 -24.46 -16.07 28.49
C PHE A 75 -24.38 -14.66 29.08
N GLU A 76 -23.50 -13.86 28.53
CA GLU A 76 -23.47 -12.42 28.78
C GLU A 76 -24.46 -11.72 27.84
N GLY A 77 -25.42 -10.98 28.41
CA GLY A 77 -26.42 -10.19 27.71
C GLY A 77 -27.64 -10.98 27.19
N GLN A 78 -28.71 -10.27 26.86
CA GLN A 78 -29.97 -10.84 26.38
C GLN A 78 -29.85 -11.53 25.00
N THR A 79 -28.91 -11.12 24.18
CA THR A 79 -28.72 -11.62 22.80
C THR A 79 -27.97 -12.96 22.74
N LYS A 80 -27.53 -13.49 23.86
CA LYS A 80 -26.73 -14.75 23.95
C LYS A 80 -25.50 -14.76 23.03
N SER A 81 -24.96 -13.56 22.74
CA SER A 81 -23.86 -13.38 21.78
C SER A 81 -22.50 -13.75 22.32
N LYS A 82 -22.35 -13.83 23.66
CA LYS A 82 -21.10 -14.13 24.34
C LYS A 82 -21.30 -15.14 25.46
N LEU A 83 -20.45 -16.19 25.48
CA LEU A 83 -20.48 -17.21 26.55
C LEU A 83 -19.69 -16.74 27.77
N GLY A 84 -20.34 -16.81 28.97
CA GLY A 84 -19.75 -16.48 30.27
C GLY A 84 -19.29 -17.70 31.08
N THR A 85 -19.77 -18.91 30.79
CA THR A 85 -19.47 -20.14 31.54
C THR A 85 -17.97 -20.36 31.66
N SER A 86 -17.41 -20.32 32.88
CA SER A 86 -15.97 -20.45 33.16
C SER A 86 -15.40 -21.83 32.82
N GLU A 87 -16.17 -22.87 33.05
CA GLU A 87 -15.80 -24.26 32.82
C GLU A 87 -15.54 -24.57 31.37
N ALA A 88 -16.21 -23.88 30.47
CA ALA A 88 -15.99 -24.01 29.03
C ALA A 88 -14.57 -23.62 28.60
N ARG A 89 -13.94 -22.65 29.29
CA ARG A 89 -12.55 -22.30 29.08
C ARG A 89 -11.61 -23.45 29.36
N SER A 90 -11.76 -24.07 30.54
CA SER A 90 -10.90 -25.16 30.98
C SER A 90 -11.09 -26.40 30.11
N ALA A 91 -12.34 -26.74 29.77
CA ALA A 91 -12.66 -27.89 28.94
C ALA A 91 -12.03 -27.74 27.53
N VAL A 92 -12.20 -26.61 26.90
CA VAL A 92 -11.61 -26.37 25.56
C VAL A 92 -10.09 -26.32 25.62
N ASP A 93 -9.50 -25.65 26.63
CA ASP A 93 -8.05 -25.63 26.83
C ASP A 93 -7.50 -27.07 26.99
N SER A 94 -8.12 -27.91 27.80
CA SER A 94 -7.68 -29.31 28.02
C SER A 94 -7.71 -30.11 26.72
N VAL A 95 -8.80 -30.07 25.98
CA VAL A 95 -8.95 -30.84 24.72
C VAL A 95 -7.92 -30.38 23.68
N VAL A 96 -7.73 -29.06 23.52
CA VAL A 96 -6.75 -28.54 22.56
C VAL A 96 -5.33 -28.90 23.00
N SER A 97 -5.01 -28.77 24.27
CA SER A 97 -3.69 -29.11 24.82
C SER A 97 -3.34 -30.59 24.73
N GLU A 98 -4.32 -31.45 24.78
CA GLU A 98 -4.13 -32.89 24.60
C GLU A 98 -3.97 -33.28 23.14
N LYS A 99 -4.87 -32.82 22.26
CA LYS A 99 -4.96 -33.31 20.87
C LYS A 99 -4.03 -32.57 19.89
N LEU A 100 -3.82 -31.28 20.07
CA LEU A 100 -3.02 -30.49 19.12
C LEU A 100 -1.55 -30.93 19.04
N PRO A 101 -0.84 -31.30 20.14
CA PRO A 101 0.52 -31.83 20.06
C PRO A 101 0.64 -33.07 19.19
N TYR A 102 -0.27 -34.03 19.30
CA TYR A 102 -0.29 -35.22 18.43
C TYR A 102 -0.42 -34.88 16.97
N TYR A 103 -1.31 -33.94 16.61
CA TYR A 103 -1.47 -33.49 15.25
C TYR A 103 -0.19 -32.80 14.71
N LEU A 104 0.43 -31.98 15.54
CA LEU A 104 1.66 -31.26 15.13
C LEU A 104 2.84 -32.24 14.91
N GLU A 105 2.90 -33.33 15.68
CA GLU A 105 3.91 -34.38 15.50
C GLU A 105 3.62 -35.24 14.26
N GLU A 106 2.39 -35.68 14.08
CA GLU A 106 2.00 -36.46 12.90
C GLU A 106 2.27 -35.74 11.58
N LYS A 107 2.01 -34.42 11.53
CA LYS A 107 2.18 -33.59 10.35
C LYS A 107 3.46 -32.74 10.42
N GLY A 108 4.58 -33.29 10.85
CA GLY A 108 5.80 -32.57 11.19
C GLY A 108 6.31 -31.55 10.17
N GLN A 109 6.29 -31.86 8.86
CA GLN A 109 6.72 -30.89 7.83
C GLN A 109 5.75 -29.70 7.71
N LEU A 110 4.45 -29.97 7.74
CA LEU A 110 3.42 -28.92 7.74
C LEU A 110 3.55 -28.06 9.00
N SER A 111 3.65 -28.69 10.15
CA SER A 111 3.77 -28.02 11.45
C SER A 111 5.02 -27.15 11.54
N LYS A 112 6.16 -27.61 11.02
CA LYS A 112 7.36 -26.80 10.90
C LYS A 112 7.15 -25.58 10.01
N SER A 113 6.43 -25.72 8.91
CA SER A 113 6.10 -24.59 8.03
C SER A 113 5.18 -23.57 8.70
N LEU A 114 4.22 -24.02 9.51
CA LEU A 114 3.33 -23.15 10.29
C LEU A 114 4.10 -22.38 11.37
N VAL A 115 5.01 -23.05 12.10
CA VAL A 115 5.89 -22.37 13.07
C VAL A 115 6.76 -21.32 12.40
N LYS A 116 7.39 -21.63 11.27
CA LYS A 116 8.17 -20.65 10.50
C LYS A 116 7.34 -19.45 10.02
N LYS A 117 6.08 -19.69 9.66
CA LYS A 117 5.15 -18.62 9.31
C LYS A 117 4.88 -17.71 10.51
N ALA A 118 4.60 -18.28 11.69
CA ALA A 118 4.38 -17.51 12.91
C ALA A 118 5.61 -16.70 13.34
N ILE A 119 6.83 -17.26 13.21
CA ILE A 119 8.08 -16.55 13.45
C ILE A 119 8.23 -15.35 12.51
N LYS A 120 7.91 -15.53 11.21
CA LYS A 120 7.93 -14.43 10.24
C LYS A 120 6.92 -13.33 10.59
N ALA A 121 5.72 -13.72 11.04
CA ALA A 121 4.69 -12.76 11.47
C ALA A 121 5.16 -11.95 12.69
N GLN A 122 5.77 -12.61 13.68
CA GLN A 122 6.37 -11.93 14.84
C GLN A 122 7.46 -10.95 14.42
N GLN A 123 8.40 -11.39 13.59
CA GLN A 123 9.49 -10.53 13.09
C GLN A 123 8.94 -9.30 12.37
N ALA A 124 7.91 -9.50 11.53
CA ALA A 124 7.22 -8.44 10.82
C ALA A 124 6.58 -7.42 11.79
N ARG A 125 5.87 -7.92 12.81
CA ARG A 125 5.22 -7.10 13.82
C ARG A 125 6.23 -6.34 14.69
N GLU A 126 7.31 -6.99 15.11
CA GLU A 126 8.36 -6.35 15.91
C GLU A 126 9.13 -5.29 15.12
N ALA A 127 9.44 -5.56 13.84
CA ALA A 127 10.07 -4.58 12.95
C ALA A 127 9.18 -3.35 12.77
N ALA A 128 7.88 -3.56 12.54
CA ALA A 128 6.90 -2.48 12.45
C ALA A 128 6.79 -1.68 13.77
N ARG A 129 6.75 -2.37 14.93
CA ARG A 129 6.74 -1.72 16.24
C ARG A 129 8.00 -0.89 16.46
N LYS A 130 9.19 -1.46 16.18
CA LYS A 130 10.46 -0.75 16.31
C LYS A 130 10.51 0.48 15.40
N ALA A 131 10.03 0.37 14.17
CA ALA A 131 9.93 1.52 13.26
C ALA A 131 9.03 2.63 13.81
N ARG A 132 7.94 2.27 14.54
CA ARG A 132 7.06 3.23 15.23
C ARG A 132 7.71 3.89 16.44
N GLU A 133 8.30 3.08 17.31
CA GLU A 133 9.01 3.59 18.51
C GLU A 133 10.12 4.49 18.05
N ASP A 134 10.77 4.09 16.94
CA ASP A 134 11.73 4.85 16.22
C ASP A 134 11.13 6.12 15.62
N ALA A 135 9.92 6.21 15.17
CA ALA A 135 9.23 7.43 14.75
C ALA A 135 8.72 8.32 15.91
N ARG A 136 8.40 7.78 17.07
CA ARG A 136 7.83 8.51 18.22
C ARG A 136 8.85 9.02 19.25
N SER A 137 10.00 8.36 19.39
CA SER A 137 10.98 8.78 20.40
C SER A 137 11.80 9.99 19.90
N GLY A 138 11.77 11.09 20.67
CA GLY A 138 12.38 12.37 20.32
C GLY A 138 13.92 12.37 20.13
N LYS A 139 14.63 11.26 20.39
CA LYS A 139 16.01 11.05 19.93
C LYS A 139 16.15 11.02 18.40
N LYS A 140 15.04 11.08 17.69
CA LYS A 140 14.83 10.85 16.27
C LYS A 140 14.55 12.09 15.47
N ASN A 141 14.24 13.21 16.07
CA ASN A 141 14.18 14.43 15.31
C ASN A 141 15.48 14.62 14.51
N LYS A 142 16.64 14.34 15.11
CA LYS A 142 17.93 14.41 14.39
C LYS A 142 18.02 13.41 13.22
N ARG A 143 17.52 12.18 13.36
CA ARG A 143 17.59 11.17 12.29
C ARG A 143 16.50 11.36 11.23
N LYS A 144 15.32 11.82 11.64
CA LYS A 144 14.21 12.23 10.77
C LYS A 144 14.59 13.47 9.98
N ASP A 145 15.16 14.47 10.64
CA ASP A 145 15.65 15.70 10.03
C ASP A 145 16.82 15.42 9.07
N THR A 146 17.69 14.45 9.38
CA THR A 146 18.79 14.04 8.50
C THR A 146 18.30 13.25 7.28
N LEU A 147 17.31 12.35 7.42
CA LEU A 147 16.73 11.60 6.31
C LEU A 147 15.92 12.48 5.36
N LEU A 148 15.19 13.46 5.91
CA LEU A 148 14.39 14.41 5.14
C LEU A 148 15.19 15.65 4.73
N SER A 149 16.32 15.90 5.37
CA SER A 149 17.18 17.05 5.10
C SER A 149 17.72 17.00 3.66
N GLY A 150 17.32 17.97 2.87
CA GLY A 150 17.75 18.14 1.48
C GLY A 150 16.97 17.35 0.43
N LYS A 151 16.17 16.34 0.82
CA LYS A 151 15.32 15.59 -0.13
C LYS A 151 13.90 16.16 -0.21
N LEU A 152 13.19 16.22 0.91
CA LEU A 152 11.83 16.74 0.94
C LEU A 152 11.81 18.27 0.86
N THR A 153 11.03 18.79 -0.07
CA THR A 153 10.63 20.21 -0.09
C THR A 153 9.19 20.31 0.41
N PRO A 154 8.95 20.69 1.68
CA PRO A 154 7.63 20.61 2.29
C PRO A 154 6.67 21.69 1.78
N ALA A 155 5.38 21.46 1.92
CA ALA A 155 4.35 22.48 1.80
C ALA A 155 4.41 23.44 2.99
N GLN A 156 3.97 24.69 2.78
CA GLN A 156 3.92 25.69 3.85
C GLN A 156 2.70 25.52 4.75
N SER A 157 1.58 25.04 4.19
CA SER A 157 0.36 24.81 4.94
C SER A 157 0.49 23.63 5.91
N LYS A 158 -0.07 23.81 7.09
CA LYS A 158 -0.24 22.75 8.10
C LYS A 158 -1.57 21.99 7.91
N ASN A 159 -2.42 22.43 6.99
CA ASN A 159 -3.68 21.76 6.71
C ASN A 159 -3.41 20.52 5.84
N THR A 160 -3.46 19.36 6.48
CA THR A 160 -3.19 18.07 5.85
C THR A 160 -4.21 17.71 4.77
N ASP A 161 -5.46 18.19 4.89
CA ASP A 161 -6.56 17.90 3.94
C ASP A 161 -6.36 18.57 2.59
N LYS A 162 -5.61 19.67 2.54
CA LYS A 162 -5.28 20.38 1.29
C LYS A 162 -3.90 20.03 0.74
N ASN A 163 -3.05 19.40 1.54
CA ASN A 163 -1.68 19.13 1.15
C ASN A 163 -1.56 17.96 0.16
N GLU A 164 -0.72 18.15 -0.84
CA GLU A 164 -0.35 17.19 -1.87
C GLU A 164 1.13 16.84 -1.76
N LEU A 165 1.47 15.56 -1.93
CA LEU A 165 2.85 15.07 -2.02
C LEU A 165 3.12 14.56 -3.42
N TYR A 166 4.04 15.20 -4.13
CA TYR A 166 4.56 14.71 -5.40
C TYR A 166 5.78 13.84 -5.16
N LEU A 167 5.70 12.58 -5.59
CA LEU A 167 6.83 11.66 -5.69
C LEU A 167 7.38 11.79 -7.11
N VAL A 168 8.52 12.44 -7.26
CA VAL A 168 9.07 12.85 -8.57
C VAL A 168 10.28 12.01 -8.92
N GLU A 169 10.34 11.49 -10.13
CA GLU A 169 11.50 10.74 -10.61
C GLU A 169 12.69 11.64 -10.86
N GLY A 170 13.78 11.37 -10.15
CA GLY A 170 15.07 12.04 -10.32
C GLY A 170 15.18 13.43 -9.72
N ASP A 171 16.43 13.86 -9.50
CA ASP A 171 16.73 15.17 -8.92
C ASP A 171 16.49 16.31 -9.93
N SER A 172 16.64 16.07 -11.26
CA SER A 172 16.44 17.08 -12.30
C SER A 172 14.98 17.52 -12.39
N ALA A 173 14.05 16.57 -12.58
CA ALA A 173 12.62 16.84 -12.59
C ALA A 173 12.14 17.35 -11.23
N GLY A 174 12.69 16.81 -10.13
CA GLY A 174 12.46 17.31 -8.78
C GLY A 174 12.85 18.79 -8.62
N GLY A 175 13.91 19.25 -9.28
CA GLY A 175 14.33 20.64 -9.29
C GLY A 175 13.31 21.55 -9.99
N SER A 176 12.86 21.18 -11.20
CA SER A 176 11.82 21.89 -11.94
C SER A 176 10.51 21.93 -11.18
N ALA A 177 10.07 20.78 -10.64
CA ALA A 177 8.85 20.69 -9.83
C ALA A 177 8.91 21.56 -8.56
N LYS A 178 10.06 21.61 -7.89
CA LYS A 178 10.29 22.47 -6.72
C LYS A 178 10.13 23.95 -7.02
N LEU A 179 10.55 24.37 -8.20
CA LEU A 179 10.45 25.78 -8.64
C LEU A 179 9.03 26.11 -9.12
N GLY A 180 8.39 25.19 -9.88
CA GLY A 180 7.08 25.39 -10.49
C GLY A 180 5.88 25.23 -9.56
N ARG A 181 6.01 24.47 -8.45
CA ARG A 181 4.89 24.11 -7.55
C ARG A 181 4.20 25.30 -6.87
N ASP A 182 2.97 25.13 -6.45
CA ASP A 182 2.38 25.99 -5.42
C ASP A 182 2.94 25.59 -4.03
N ARG A 183 3.76 26.49 -3.48
CA ARG A 183 4.43 26.28 -2.19
C ARG A 183 3.46 26.19 -1.01
N LYS A 184 2.23 26.69 -1.16
CA LYS A 184 1.26 26.69 -0.08
C LYS A 184 0.87 25.27 0.30
N PHE A 185 0.55 24.42 -0.66
CA PHE A 185 -0.01 23.09 -0.39
C PHE A 185 0.71 21.92 -1.09
N GLN A 186 1.63 22.16 -2.04
CA GLN A 186 2.36 21.12 -2.73
C GLN A 186 3.74 20.89 -2.12
N ALA A 187 4.03 19.63 -1.76
CA ALA A 187 5.33 19.16 -1.34
C ALA A 187 5.97 18.31 -2.43
N ILE A 188 7.30 18.38 -2.57
CA ILE A 188 8.06 17.61 -3.56
C ILE A 188 9.05 16.70 -2.87
N LEU A 189 9.03 15.44 -3.23
CA LEU A 189 10.00 14.42 -2.82
C LEU A 189 10.60 13.76 -4.06
N PRO A 190 11.81 14.16 -4.48
CA PRO A 190 12.54 13.47 -5.54
C PRO A 190 12.95 12.06 -5.10
N LEU A 191 12.79 11.10 -6.00
CA LEU A 191 13.21 9.71 -5.81
C LEU A 191 14.48 9.45 -6.62
N ARG A 192 15.49 8.87 -5.98
CA ARG A 192 16.77 8.56 -6.64
C ARG A 192 16.77 7.12 -7.15
N GLY A 193 16.31 6.96 -8.38
CA GLY A 193 16.27 5.66 -9.04
C GLY A 193 15.08 4.79 -8.63
N LYS A 194 15.13 3.52 -9.02
CA LYS A 194 14.06 2.55 -8.82
C LYS A 194 13.99 2.13 -7.35
N VAL A 195 12.79 2.21 -6.76
CA VAL A 195 12.55 1.71 -5.40
C VAL A 195 12.57 0.18 -5.38
N ILE A 196 12.81 -0.40 -4.20
CA ILE A 196 12.83 -1.85 -4.03
C ILE A 196 11.45 -2.47 -4.35
N ASN A 197 11.43 -3.63 -5.03
CA ASN A 197 10.21 -4.39 -5.25
C ASN A 197 9.73 -5.01 -3.94
N THR A 198 8.70 -4.42 -3.36
CA THR A 198 8.17 -4.81 -2.05
C THR A 198 7.35 -6.10 -2.07
N GLU A 199 7.01 -6.65 -3.23
CA GLU A 199 6.41 -7.99 -3.34
C GLU A 199 7.46 -9.09 -3.14
N LYS A 200 8.70 -8.89 -3.61
CA LYS A 200 9.80 -9.85 -3.50
C LYS A 200 10.63 -9.69 -2.24
N ALA A 201 10.88 -8.43 -1.84
CA ALA A 201 11.79 -8.10 -0.77
C ALA A 201 11.30 -8.59 0.59
N ARG A 202 12.22 -8.91 1.48
CA ARG A 202 11.93 -9.17 2.89
C ARG A 202 11.55 -7.86 3.58
N LEU A 203 10.71 -7.96 4.60
CA LEU A 203 10.26 -6.77 5.34
C LEU A 203 11.44 -5.96 5.92
N GLU A 204 12.47 -6.64 6.40
CA GLU A 204 13.69 -6.01 6.91
C GLU A 204 14.42 -5.17 5.85
N ASP A 205 14.49 -5.68 4.61
CA ASP A 205 15.17 -5.01 3.51
C ASP A 205 14.36 -3.81 3.02
N ILE A 206 13.02 -3.92 3.04
CA ILE A 206 12.11 -2.82 2.74
C ILE A 206 12.33 -1.65 3.71
N PHE A 207 12.42 -1.92 5.02
CA PHE A 207 12.66 -0.89 6.03
C PHE A 207 14.11 -0.40 6.11
N LYS A 208 15.05 -1.10 5.48
CA LYS A 208 16.43 -0.60 5.30
C LYS A 208 16.57 0.25 4.04
N ASN A 209 15.65 0.14 3.08
CA ASN A 209 15.68 0.93 1.86
C ASN A 209 15.42 2.40 2.17
N GLU A 210 16.36 3.26 1.79
CA GLU A 210 16.34 4.70 2.13
C GLU A 210 15.15 5.41 1.49
N GLU A 211 14.84 5.12 0.22
CA GLU A 211 13.75 5.76 -0.51
C GLU A 211 12.38 5.40 0.09
N ILE A 212 12.15 4.12 0.37
CA ILE A 212 10.91 3.65 1.02
C ILE A 212 10.78 4.26 2.42
N ASN A 213 11.86 4.28 3.21
CA ASN A 213 11.83 4.91 4.52
C ASN A 213 11.52 6.41 4.45
N THR A 214 12.09 7.10 3.48
CA THR A 214 11.81 8.52 3.26
C THR A 214 10.34 8.75 2.94
N ILE A 215 9.73 7.92 2.07
CA ILE A 215 8.30 7.98 1.75
C ILE A 215 7.46 7.74 3.01
N ILE A 216 7.75 6.68 3.79
CA ILE A 216 7.01 6.34 5.02
C ILE A 216 7.04 7.51 6.01
N HIS A 217 8.23 8.08 6.24
CA HIS A 217 8.39 9.21 7.18
C HIS A 217 7.75 10.50 6.66
N THR A 218 7.77 10.73 5.36
CA THR A 218 7.14 11.91 4.73
C THR A 218 5.63 11.85 4.88
N ILE A 219 5.00 10.71 4.58
CA ILE A 219 3.55 10.52 4.72
C ILE A 219 3.13 10.57 6.19
N GLY A 220 3.92 9.99 7.10
CA GLY A 220 3.72 10.10 8.55
C GLY A 220 2.63 9.20 9.13
N ALA A 221 1.89 8.47 8.32
CA ALA A 221 0.71 7.67 8.71
C ALA A 221 1.01 6.25 9.19
N GLY A 222 2.29 5.86 9.28
CA GLY A 222 2.69 4.49 9.60
C GLY A 222 2.69 3.58 8.38
N VAL A 223 2.70 2.24 8.61
CA VAL A 223 2.82 1.24 7.53
C VAL A 223 2.21 -0.09 7.96
N GLY A 224 1.63 -0.83 7.02
CA GLY A 224 1.04 -2.15 7.27
C GLY A 224 -0.17 -2.10 8.21
N THR A 225 -0.20 -2.95 9.24
CA THR A 225 -1.29 -2.98 10.24
C THR A 225 -1.40 -1.71 11.06
N ASP A 226 -0.35 -0.94 11.07
CA ASP A 226 -0.16 0.23 11.91
C ASP A 226 -0.48 1.52 11.18
N PHE A 227 -0.84 1.40 9.91
CA PHE A 227 -1.21 2.53 9.07
C PHE A 227 -2.54 3.13 9.53
N LYS A 228 -2.54 4.45 9.77
CA LYS A 228 -3.73 5.22 10.08
C LYS A 228 -3.84 6.38 9.10
N ILE A 229 -4.90 6.38 8.33
CA ILE A 229 -5.10 7.37 7.27
C ILE A 229 -5.27 8.79 7.83
N GLU A 230 -5.79 8.91 9.05
CA GLU A 230 -5.99 10.17 9.76
C GLU A 230 -4.67 10.84 10.14
N ASP A 231 -3.61 10.04 10.32
CA ASP A 231 -2.27 10.54 10.68
C ASP A 231 -1.46 10.98 9.43
N SER A 232 -2.04 10.89 8.21
CA SER A 232 -1.36 11.28 6.98
C SER A 232 -1.14 12.78 6.90
N ASN A 233 0.09 13.19 6.59
CA ASN A 233 0.45 14.60 6.38
C ASN A 233 -0.11 15.16 5.04
N TYR A 234 -0.62 14.28 4.15
CA TYR A 234 -1.06 14.64 2.81
C TYR A 234 -2.38 13.96 2.47
N ASN A 235 -3.27 14.71 1.84
CA ASN A 235 -4.54 14.19 1.33
C ASN A 235 -4.36 13.49 -0.02
N ARG A 236 -3.45 13.98 -0.85
CA ARG A 236 -3.15 13.41 -2.17
C ARG A 236 -1.68 13.05 -2.27
N ILE A 237 -1.40 11.85 -2.77
CA ILE A 237 -0.04 11.37 -3.10
C ILE A 237 -0.01 11.16 -4.59
N ILE A 238 0.82 11.92 -5.28
CA ILE A 238 0.85 12.01 -6.73
C ILE A 238 2.20 11.47 -7.21
N ILE A 239 2.17 10.39 -7.97
CA ILE A 239 3.34 9.80 -8.61
C ILE A 239 3.56 10.53 -9.93
N MET A 240 4.74 11.13 -10.12
CA MET A 240 5.10 11.88 -11.30
C MET A 240 6.45 11.39 -11.82
N THR A 241 6.41 10.62 -12.89
CA THR A 241 7.56 9.96 -13.50
C THR A 241 7.67 10.33 -14.98
N ASP A 242 8.80 10.03 -15.58
CA ASP A 242 9.01 10.19 -17.02
C ASP A 242 8.04 9.28 -17.79
N ALA A 243 7.64 9.72 -18.99
CA ALA A 243 6.74 8.96 -19.86
C ALA A 243 7.53 7.92 -20.69
N ASP A 244 8.30 7.08 -20.01
CA ASP A 244 9.09 6.00 -20.61
C ASP A 244 8.95 4.69 -19.83
N THR A 245 9.62 3.64 -20.29
CA THR A 245 9.57 2.31 -19.67
C THR A 245 10.14 2.28 -18.26
N ASP A 246 11.12 3.13 -17.96
CA ASP A 246 11.73 3.22 -16.64
C ASP A 246 10.79 3.95 -15.67
N GLY A 247 10.16 5.02 -16.10
CA GLY A 247 9.13 5.74 -15.33
C GLY A 247 7.92 4.85 -15.04
N ALA A 248 7.42 4.09 -16.04
CA ALA A 248 6.36 3.10 -15.83
C ALA A 248 6.76 2.02 -14.81
N HIS A 249 8.02 1.59 -14.82
CA HIS A 249 8.53 0.62 -13.84
C HIS A 249 8.54 1.22 -12.42
N ILE A 250 8.97 2.48 -12.26
CA ILE A 250 8.93 3.17 -10.95
C ILE A 250 7.49 3.30 -10.46
N GLN A 251 6.54 3.66 -11.33
CA GLN A 251 5.11 3.70 -10.98
C GLN A 251 4.63 2.37 -10.42
N VAL A 252 4.87 1.27 -11.12
CA VAL A 252 4.43 -0.07 -10.69
C VAL A 252 5.07 -0.49 -9.37
N LEU A 253 6.33 -0.16 -9.12
CA LEU A 253 7.01 -0.44 -7.85
C LEU A 253 6.37 0.36 -6.70
N LEU A 254 6.08 1.65 -6.91
CA LEU A 254 5.41 2.50 -5.93
C LEU A 254 3.97 2.03 -5.67
N LEU A 255 3.21 1.72 -6.72
CA LEU A 255 1.86 1.17 -6.59
C LEU A 255 1.86 -0.15 -5.81
N THR A 256 2.83 -1.04 -6.06
CA THR A 256 3.00 -2.29 -5.31
C THR A 256 3.25 -2.01 -3.82
N PHE A 257 4.09 -1.01 -3.51
CA PHE A 257 4.33 -0.58 -2.14
C PHE A 257 3.08 -0.03 -1.47
N PHE A 258 2.37 0.92 -2.09
CA PHE A 258 1.14 1.50 -1.55
C PHE A 258 0.05 0.45 -1.35
N PHE A 259 -0.18 -0.40 -2.35
CA PHE A 259 -1.18 -1.46 -2.28
C PHE A 259 -0.91 -2.44 -1.14
N LYS A 260 0.35 -2.77 -0.88
CA LYS A 260 0.72 -3.78 0.10
C LYS A 260 0.86 -3.24 1.52
N TYR A 261 1.40 -2.02 1.67
CA TYR A 261 1.81 -1.48 2.96
C TYR A 261 1.05 -0.23 3.40
N MET A 262 0.38 0.48 2.49
CA MET A 262 -0.44 1.67 2.76
C MET A 262 -1.80 1.58 2.07
N LYS A 263 -2.39 0.38 2.09
CA LYS A 263 -3.63 0.05 1.41
C LYS A 263 -4.80 1.01 1.68
N PRO A 264 -5.02 1.52 2.91
CA PRO A 264 -6.09 2.48 3.14
C PRO A 264 -5.98 3.76 2.31
N LEU A 265 -4.75 4.20 1.92
CA LEU A 265 -4.61 5.34 0.99
C LEU A 265 -5.16 5.03 -0.40
N VAL A 266 -4.92 3.81 -0.90
CA VAL A 266 -5.42 3.38 -2.21
C VAL A 266 -6.94 3.21 -2.17
N GLN A 267 -7.47 2.59 -1.10
CA GLN A 267 -8.91 2.38 -0.90
C GLN A 267 -9.67 3.71 -0.76
N ALA A 268 -9.06 4.71 -0.13
CA ALA A 268 -9.63 6.05 -0.01
C ALA A 268 -9.45 6.91 -1.28
N GLY A 269 -8.82 6.37 -2.34
CA GLY A 269 -8.58 7.10 -3.59
C GLY A 269 -7.62 8.29 -3.44
N ARG A 270 -6.65 8.21 -2.50
CA ARG A 270 -5.69 9.28 -2.24
C ARG A 270 -4.37 9.13 -3.02
N VAL A 271 -4.23 8.08 -3.84
CA VAL A 271 -3.05 7.85 -4.68
C VAL A 271 -3.39 8.15 -6.13
N PHE A 272 -2.56 8.94 -6.79
CA PHE A 272 -2.75 9.40 -8.16
C PHE A 272 -1.48 9.23 -8.97
N ILE A 273 -1.62 9.15 -10.29
CA ILE A 273 -0.54 9.23 -11.28
C ILE A 273 -0.75 10.52 -12.07
N ALA A 274 0.28 11.36 -12.14
CA ALA A 274 0.26 12.56 -12.97
C ALA A 274 0.59 12.18 -14.42
N LEU A 275 -0.12 12.77 -15.37
CA LEU A 275 0.13 12.60 -16.80
C LEU A 275 0.79 13.87 -17.36
N PRO A 276 2.11 13.89 -17.58
CA PRO A 276 2.76 14.97 -18.31
C PRO A 276 2.47 14.84 -19.81
N PRO A 277 2.50 15.95 -20.59
CA PRO A 277 2.34 15.90 -22.03
C PRO A 277 3.55 15.22 -22.69
N LEU A 278 3.29 14.52 -23.79
CA LEU A 278 4.32 13.90 -24.63
C LEU A 278 4.90 14.89 -25.65
N TYR A 279 4.07 15.85 -26.09
CA TYR A 279 4.41 16.76 -27.17
C TYR A 279 4.11 18.20 -26.82
N LYS A 280 4.94 19.09 -27.35
CA LYS A 280 4.74 20.53 -27.34
C LYS A 280 4.81 21.05 -28.76
N LEU A 281 3.84 21.86 -29.17
CA LEU A 281 3.79 22.52 -30.44
C LEU A 281 3.88 24.02 -30.21
N GLU A 282 4.81 24.69 -30.91
CA GLU A 282 4.96 26.13 -30.84
C GLU A 282 4.76 26.75 -32.23
N LYS A 283 3.90 27.75 -32.33
CA LYS A 283 3.69 28.51 -33.56
C LYS A 283 3.77 30.02 -33.31
N GLY A 284 4.45 30.71 -34.19
CA GLY A 284 4.61 32.17 -34.10
C GLY A 284 5.90 32.62 -33.38
N LYS A 285 6.11 33.93 -33.29
CA LYS A 285 7.26 34.55 -32.63
C LYS A 285 6.82 35.71 -31.74
N GLY A 286 7.56 35.96 -30.68
CA GLY A 286 7.34 37.11 -29.77
C GLY A 286 5.97 37.02 -29.08
N LYS A 287 5.21 38.13 -29.09
CA LYS A 287 3.90 38.24 -28.42
C LYS A 287 2.80 37.38 -29.05
N ASN A 288 2.98 36.92 -30.30
CA ASN A 288 2.03 36.07 -31.01
C ASN A 288 2.42 34.58 -30.96
N LYS A 289 3.30 34.22 -30.05
CA LYS A 289 3.68 32.82 -29.82
C LYS A 289 2.52 32.05 -29.21
N LYS A 290 2.03 31.03 -29.90
CA LYS A 290 1.04 30.09 -29.41
C LYS A 290 1.74 28.77 -29.04
N VAL A 291 1.49 28.28 -27.85
CA VAL A 291 2.01 27.00 -27.34
C VAL A 291 0.83 26.10 -27.06
N GLU A 292 0.88 24.90 -27.61
CA GLU A 292 -0.10 23.84 -27.38
C GLU A 292 0.62 22.56 -26.93
N TYR A 293 -0.07 21.73 -26.15
CA TYR A 293 0.45 20.47 -25.65
C TYR A 293 -0.44 19.30 -26.10
N ALA A 294 0.16 18.14 -26.34
CA ALA A 294 -0.55 16.90 -26.63
C ALA A 294 -0.04 15.76 -25.75
N TRP A 295 -0.96 14.96 -25.26
CA TRP A 295 -0.73 13.79 -24.40
C TRP A 295 -0.73 12.48 -25.17
N THR A 296 -1.38 12.47 -26.37
CA THR A 296 -1.46 11.30 -27.24
C THR A 296 -1.05 11.66 -28.67
N ASP A 297 -0.74 10.64 -29.47
CA ASP A 297 -0.44 10.82 -30.90
C ASP A 297 -1.67 11.33 -31.67
N GLU A 298 -2.87 10.92 -31.27
CA GLU A 298 -4.12 11.39 -31.88
C GLU A 298 -4.34 12.90 -31.62
N GLU A 299 -4.11 13.34 -30.39
CA GLU A 299 -4.16 14.79 -30.05
C GLU A 299 -3.11 15.58 -30.84
N LEU A 300 -1.91 15.03 -30.99
CA LEU A 300 -0.86 15.61 -31.80
C LEU A 300 -1.31 15.81 -33.24
N GLU A 301 -1.86 14.78 -33.89
CA GLU A 301 -2.37 14.88 -35.26
C GLU A 301 -3.48 15.92 -35.39
N ASN A 302 -4.39 15.97 -34.43
CA ASN A 302 -5.48 16.95 -34.43
C ASN A 302 -4.95 18.38 -34.28
N LEU A 303 -3.99 18.61 -33.38
CA LEU A 303 -3.34 19.90 -33.22
C LEU A 303 -2.52 20.31 -34.45
N GLN A 304 -1.83 19.38 -35.11
CA GLN A 304 -1.11 19.64 -36.35
C GLN A 304 -2.07 20.07 -37.47
N LYS A 305 -3.22 19.45 -37.59
CA LYS A 305 -4.26 19.84 -38.55
C LYS A 305 -4.80 21.24 -38.28
N GLN A 306 -5.02 21.60 -36.99
CA GLN A 306 -5.53 22.91 -36.58
C GLN A 306 -4.50 24.02 -36.74
N LEU A 307 -3.25 23.78 -36.39
CA LEU A 307 -2.17 24.77 -36.49
C LEU A 307 -1.70 24.98 -37.91
N GLY A 308 -1.88 24.00 -38.80
CA GLY A 308 -1.39 24.04 -40.18
C GLY A 308 0.15 24.06 -40.22
N LYS A 309 0.74 24.62 -41.31
CA LYS A 309 2.20 24.62 -41.48
C LYS A 309 2.89 25.68 -40.60
N GLY A 310 4.18 25.47 -40.30
CA GLY A 310 5.06 26.46 -39.66
C GLY A 310 5.06 26.45 -38.13
N PHE A 311 4.72 25.33 -37.51
CA PHE A 311 4.94 25.06 -36.07
C PHE A 311 6.28 24.36 -35.84
N ILE A 312 6.80 24.48 -34.62
CA ILE A 312 7.94 23.73 -34.10
C ILE A 312 7.38 22.67 -33.18
N LEU A 313 7.71 21.39 -33.44
CA LEU A 313 7.34 20.26 -32.63
C LEU A 313 8.50 19.85 -31.74
N GLN A 314 8.26 19.73 -30.46
CA GLN A 314 9.18 19.13 -29.47
C GLN A 314 8.51 17.92 -28.84
N ARG A 315 9.19 16.76 -28.84
CA ARG A 315 8.78 15.57 -28.06
C ARG A 315 9.56 15.58 -26.77
N TYR A 316 8.87 15.46 -25.64
CA TYR A 316 9.49 15.31 -24.34
C TYR A 316 9.87 13.84 -24.12
N LYS A 317 11.11 13.61 -23.71
CA LYS A 317 11.61 12.29 -23.31
C LYS A 317 11.53 12.09 -21.80
N GLY A 318 11.50 13.16 -21.03
CA GLY A 318 11.38 13.12 -19.59
C GLY A 318 11.00 14.49 -19.01
N LEU A 319 10.54 14.48 -17.78
CA LEU A 319 10.13 15.65 -17.00
C LEU A 319 11.26 16.68 -16.83
N GLY A 320 12.51 16.20 -16.80
CA GLY A 320 13.69 17.07 -16.68
C GLY A 320 13.92 18.00 -17.87
N GLU A 321 13.26 17.76 -19.02
CA GLU A 321 13.29 18.63 -20.19
C GLU A 321 12.29 19.79 -20.11
N MET A 322 11.35 19.72 -19.15
CA MET A 322 10.34 20.76 -18.94
C MET A 322 10.88 21.81 -17.98
N ASN A 323 10.69 23.08 -18.35
CA ASN A 323 10.97 24.16 -17.41
C ASN A 323 9.87 24.24 -16.31
N PRO A 324 10.11 24.96 -15.20
CA PRO A 324 9.17 25.01 -14.09
C PRO A 324 7.76 25.48 -14.46
N GLU A 325 7.65 26.47 -15.36
CA GLU A 325 6.36 27.01 -15.81
C GLU A 325 5.58 25.99 -16.64
N GLN A 326 6.26 25.30 -17.55
CA GLN A 326 5.64 24.24 -18.36
C GLN A 326 5.13 23.09 -17.48
N LEU A 327 5.94 22.65 -16.52
CA LEU A 327 5.57 21.59 -15.60
C LEU A 327 4.39 21.99 -14.71
N TRP A 328 4.34 23.26 -14.30
CA TRP A 328 3.19 23.79 -13.57
C TRP A 328 1.94 23.79 -14.44
N GLU A 329 1.98 24.44 -15.59
CA GLU A 329 0.81 24.62 -16.47
C GLU A 329 0.19 23.30 -16.94
N THR A 330 1.00 22.26 -17.15
CA THR A 330 0.54 21.01 -17.76
C THR A 330 0.28 19.88 -16.77
N THR A 331 1.00 19.86 -15.63
CA THR A 331 1.09 18.65 -14.79
C THR A 331 0.82 18.91 -13.30
N MET A 332 1.04 20.13 -12.81
CA MET A 332 0.96 20.40 -11.37
C MET A 332 -0.17 21.36 -10.98
N ASN A 333 -0.61 22.23 -11.87
CA ASN A 333 -1.70 23.18 -11.59
C ASN A 333 -3.03 22.41 -11.44
N PRO A 334 -3.72 22.51 -10.31
CA PRO A 334 -5.00 21.83 -10.08
C PRO A 334 -6.08 22.10 -11.13
N GLU A 335 -6.02 23.26 -11.81
CA GLU A 335 -7.03 23.67 -12.81
C GLU A 335 -6.81 23.04 -14.18
N THR A 336 -5.57 22.65 -14.51
CA THR A 336 -5.19 22.22 -15.87
C THR A 336 -4.56 20.83 -15.94
N ARG A 337 -4.09 20.31 -14.82
CA ARG A 337 -3.45 18.99 -14.76
C ARG A 337 -4.41 17.83 -14.97
N THR A 338 -3.92 16.77 -15.56
CA THR A 338 -4.63 15.48 -15.62
C THR A 338 -4.02 14.48 -14.64
N LEU A 339 -4.86 13.93 -13.77
CA LEU A 339 -4.48 12.92 -12.78
C LEU A 339 -5.30 11.64 -12.98
N ILE A 340 -4.61 10.50 -12.98
CA ILE A 340 -5.26 9.19 -12.93
C ILE A 340 -5.40 8.78 -11.47
N ARG A 341 -6.63 8.59 -10.98
CA ARG A 341 -6.89 8.07 -9.63
C ARG A 341 -6.67 6.57 -9.60
N VAL A 342 -5.83 6.10 -8.68
CA VAL A 342 -5.62 4.66 -8.48
C VAL A 342 -6.75 4.10 -7.63
N GLN A 343 -7.48 3.14 -8.18
CA GLN A 343 -8.62 2.48 -7.52
C GLN A 343 -8.44 0.97 -7.47
N VAL A 344 -9.05 0.33 -6.47
CA VAL A 344 -9.09 -1.12 -6.30
C VAL A 344 -10.55 -1.55 -6.21
N GLU A 345 -11.13 -2.02 -7.31
CA GLU A 345 -12.50 -2.52 -7.36
C GLU A 345 -12.62 -3.89 -6.71
N ASP A 346 -11.74 -4.83 -7.07
CA ASP A 346 -11.65 -6.18 -6.52
C ASP A 346 -10.28 -6.42 -5.89
N GLU A 347 -10.27 -6.50 -4.57
CA GLU A 347 -9.06 -6.72 -3.78
C GLU A 347 -8.43 -8.09 -4.04
N VAL A 348 -9.24 -9.13 -4.26
CA VAL A 348 -8.74 -10.50 -4.50
C VAL A 348 -8.04 -10.55 -5.85
N ARG A 349 -8.69 -10.00 -6.87
CA ARG A 349 -8.18 -9.95 -8.24
C ARG A 349 -6.90 -9.11 -8.31
N SER A 350 -6.92 -7.91 -7.70
CA SER A 350 -5.76 -7.02 -7.66
C SER A 350 -4.57 -7.65 -6.92
N SER A 351 -4.81 -8.29 -5.76
CA SER A 351 -3.77 -9.01 -5.02
C SER A 351 -3.16 -10.14 -5.84
N LYS A 352 -4.00 -10.92 -6.57
CA LYS A 352 -3.52 -11.99 -7.44
C LYS A 352 -2.68 -11.43 -8.59
N ARG A 353 -3.12 -10.31 -9.21
CA ARG A 353 -2.41 -9.64 -10.29
C ARG A 353 -1.03 -9.13 -9.83
N VAL A 354 -0.98 -8.44 -8.68
CA VAL A 354 0.29 -7.98 -8.09
C VAL A 354 1.23 -9.16 -7.81
N THR A 355 0.76 -10.23 -7.19
CA THR A 355 1.60 -11.41 -6.92
C THR A 355 2.07 -12.09 -8.20
N THR A 356 1.24 -12.16 -9.24
CA THR A 356 1.62 -12.75 -10.53
C THR A 356 2.67 -11.91 -11.24
N LEU A 357 2.46 -10.59 -11.33
CA LEU A 357 3.32 -9.71 -12.13
C LEU A 357 4.58 -9.27 -11.39
N MET A 358 4.49 -9.03 -10.08
CA MET A 358 5.58 -8.49 -9.27
C MET A 358 6.26 -9.53 -8.36
N GLY A 359 5.71 -10.73 -8.21
CA GLY A 359 6.25 -11.81 -7.38
C GLY A 359 7.46 -12.54 -7.98
N ASP A 360 7.99 -13.54 -7.27
CA ASP A 360 9.21 -14.27 -7.67
C ASP A 360 8.99 -15.29 -8.79
N LYS A 361 7.76 -15.80 -8.94
CA LYS A 361 7.46 -16.86 -9.90
C LYS A 361 7.42 -16.32 -11.33
N VAL A 362 8.32 -16.82 -12.19
CA VAL A 362 8.44 -16.38 -13.59
C VAL A 362 7.35 -16.99 -14.48
N ALA A 363 7.06 -18.29 -14.33
CA ALA A 363 6.12 -18.99 -15.21
C ALA A 363 4.70 -18.38 -15.22
N PRO A 364 4.05 -18.09 -14.07
CA PRO A 364 2.73 -17.45 -14.09
C PRO A 364 2.73 -16.04 -14.69
N ARG A 365 3.86 -15.31 -14.56
CA ARG A 365 4.01 -13.97 -15.17
C ARG A 365 4.11 -14.06 -16.68
N ARG A 366 4.93 -14.98 -17.18
CA ARG A 366 5.06 -15.24 -18.64
C ARG A 366 3.71 -15.62 -19.25
N GLU A 367 3.02 -16.58 -18.65
CA GLU A 367 1.70 -17.02 -19.11
C GLU A 367 0.69 -15.86 -19.11
N TRP A 368 0.74 -14.99 -18.10
CA TRP A 368 -0.14 -13.84 -18.05
C TRP A 368 0.16 -12.84 -19.17
N ILE A 369 1.45 -12.53 -19.41
CA ILE A 369 1.89 -11.63 -20.47
C ILE A 369 1.48 -12.18 -21.84
N GLU A 370 1.75 -13.45 -22.11
CA GLU A 370 1.39 -14.10 -23.38
C GLU A 370 -0.12 -14.07 -23.67
N LYS A 371 -0.96 -14.09 -22.63
CA LYS A 371 -2.42 -14.06 -22.75
C LYS A 371 -3.04 -12.67 -22.86
N HIS A 372 -2.36 -11.63 -22.39
CA HIS A 372 -2.99 -10.32 -22.20
C HIS A 372 -2.25 -9.16 -22.87
N VAL A 373 -1.08 -9.39 -23.41
CA VAL A 373 -0.31 -8.35 -24.10
C VAL A 373 -0.34 -8.63 -25.60
N GLU A 374 -0.92 -7.72 -26.33
CA GLU A 374 -0.82 -7.67 -27.79
C GLU A 374 0.49 -6.94 -28.14
N PHE A 375 1.45 -7.67 -28.71
CA PHE A 375 2.69 -7.09 -29.20
C PHE A 375 2.42 -6.41 -30.56
N GLY A 376 1.80 -5.23 -30.53
CA GLY A 376 1.64 -4.36 -31.69
C GLY A 376 2.58 -3.17 -31.61
N MET A 377 3.00 -2.59 -32.76
CA MET A 377 3.84 -1.39 -32.80
C MET A 377 3.16 -0.10 -32.30
N GLN A 378 2.03 -0.19 -31.63
CA GLN A 378 1.36 0.92 -30.95
C GLN A 378 1.66 0.82 -29.46
N GLU A 379 2.84 1.32 -29.09
CA GLU A 379 3.14 1.73 -27.71
C GLU A 379 2.12 2.83 -27.35
N ASP A 380 1.52 2.73 -26.18
CA ASP A 380 0.87 3.78 -25.39
C ASP A 380 -0.66 3.94 -25.33
N GLN A 381 -1.47 3.29 -26.14
CA GLN A 381 -2.94 3.39 -25.95
C GLN A 381 -3.50 2.51 -24.82
N SER A 382 -2.79 1.46 -24.40
CA SER A 382 -3.31 0.47 -23.43
C SER A 382 -3.43 0.96 -21.97
N ILE A 383 -2.84 2.10 -21.65
CA ILE A 383 -2.95 2.69 -20.30
C ILE A 383 -4.26 3.46 -20.15
N LEU A 384 -4.75 4.05 -21.25
CA LEU A 384 -5.96 4.89 -21.27
C LEU A 384 -7.25 4.10 -21.44
N ASP A 385 -7.18 2.91 -22.10
CA ASP A 385 -8.35 2.04 -22.38
C ASP A 385 -8.70 1.07 -21.23
N ASN A 386 -7.92 1.05 -20.15
CA ASN A 386 -8.23 0.21 -19.00
C ASN A 386 -9.41 0.81 -18.23
N LYS A 387 -10.58 0.18 -18.30
CA LYS A 387 -11.79 0.50 -17.50
C LYS A 387 -11.57 0.58 -15.98
N GLU A 388 -10.38 0.30 -15.49
CA GLU A 388 -9.97 0.40 -14.08
C GLU A 388 -9.36 1.76 -13.73
N VAL A 389 -9.21 2.67 -14.71
CA VAL A 389 -8.61 3.99 -14.55
C VAL A 389 -9.62 5.05 -14.97
N GLN A 390 -10.13 5.82 -14.02
CA GLN A 390 -10.94 7.00 -14.34
C GLN A 390 -10.04 8.22 -14.47
N ILE A 391 -10.09 8.86 -15.63
CA ILE A 391 -9.51 10.20 -15.82
C ILE A 391 -10.41 11.17 -15.08
N LEU A 392 -9.87 11.85 -14.10
CA LEU A 392 -10.59 12.93 -13.42
C LEU A 392 -10.49 14.18 -14.29
N GLU A 393 -11.51 14.45 -15.07
CA GLU A 393 -11.75 15.78 -15.60
C GLU A 393 -12.00 16.73 -14.41
N ASN A 394 -11.26 17.81 -14.37
CA ASN A 394 -11.30 18.95 -13.44
C ASN A 394 -12.45 18.92 -12.42
N GLU A 395 -12.19 18.42 -11.21
CA GLU A 395 -13.02 18.76 -10.07
C GLU A 395 -12.82 20.27 -9.82
N LYS A 396 -13.70 21.11 -10.33
CA LYS A 396 -13.85 22.48 -9.86
C LYS A 396 -14.09 22.40 -8.36
N TYR A 397 -13.21 23.03 -7.59
CA TYR A 397 -13.48 23.29 -6.18
C TYR A 397 -14.76 24.10 -6.09
N ILE A 398 -15.87 23.46 -5.80
CA ILE A 398 -17.07 24.14 -5.33
C ILE A 398 -16.74 24.47 -3.88
N GLU A 399 -16.38 25.72 -3.63
CA GLU A 399 -16.49 26.31 -2.30
C GLU A 399 -18.00 26.30 -1.98
N GLU A 400 -18.45 25.29 -1.26
CA GLU A 400 -19.69 25.42 -0.50
C GLU A 400 -19.38 26.42 0.63
N GLU A 401 -19.68 27.67 0.39
CA GLU A 401 -20.04 28.61 1.44
C GLU A 401 -21.32 28.06 2.09
N THR A 402 -21.16 27.39 3.21
CA THR A 402 -22.25 27.18 4.15
C THR A 402 -22.43 28.46 4.97
N ASN A 403 -23.51 29.16 4.69
CA ASN A 403 -24.19 30.06 5.62
C ASN A 403 -24.53 29.37 6.94
#